data_c58c91c78ae9845111f5baaf85d6d1fc
#
_entry.id   c58c91c78ae9845111f5baaf85d6d1fc
#
_cell.length_a   1.000
_cell.length_b   1.000
_cell.length_c   1.000
_cell.angle_alpha   90.00
_cell.angle_beta   90.00
_cell.angle_gamma   90.00
#
_symmetry.space_group_name_H-M   'P 1'
#
loop_
_entity.id
_entity.type
_entity.pdbx_description
1 polymer ?
#
loop_
_entity_poly.entity_id
_entity_poly.type
_entity_poly.pdbx_seq_one_letter_code
_entity_poly.pdbx_strand_id
1 'polypeptide(L)'
;SVSATSSTSWSGVVLVARERVLSRGGPIVEVVTVANNRLAVFVRAPHDEQWATVHNWMQAVADDLTESLHLRVLVGLGDVAGSPYEIWRSYQSATAAVEAATFAADGSNVRFDTTKPEDHRGYYYPLELESEIAKLARAGDEADLVRVLDTIIEENRSRALDLAEQHALLNELQATLHKTATPLGVERSPLALPGLREVGIDWDELEGTLRVAYGSICHAANTRKLSHNRRLAERIKTFIDDNIGDPQLSLGLVADEFSLSETYVSHFLAEQYGEPYSRYVERQRMACAQSLLIVTQDTVEEIARAVGYTSAHGFRRAFKRVIGRNPNDVRRDERSRSISDSAADHEG
;
A
#
# COMPACT_ATOMS: atom_id res chain seq x y z
N SER A 1 -2.44 -18.80 33.74
CA SER A 1 -3.55 -18.04 34.33
C SER A 1 -3.33 -17.93 35.83
N VAL A 2 -2.84 -16.78 36.27
CA VAL A 2 -2.77 -16.44 37.70
C VAL A 2 -4.12 -15.87 38.08
N SER A 3 -4.95 -16.66 38.76
CA SER A 3 -6.14 -16.16 39.42
C SER A 3 -5.70 -15.37 40.66
N ALA A 4 -5.66 -14.05 40.57
CA ALA A 4 -5.46 -13.18 41.71
C ALA A 4 -6.74 -13.10 42.53
N THR A 5 -6.81 -13.85 43.62
CA THR A 5 -7.73 -13.60 44.74
C THR A 5 -7.04 -12.62 45.67
N SER A 6 -7.27 -11.38 45.50
CA SER A 6 -7.30 -10.24 46.37
C SER A 6 -6.82 -8.98 45.64
N SER A 7 -7.44 -7.85 45.91
CA SER A 7 -7.28 -6.53 45.29
C SER A 7 -5.96 -5.83 45.61
N THR A 8 -4.83 -6.49 45.39
CA THR A 8 -3.52 -5.84 45.47
C THR A 8 -3.28 -5.15 44.14
N SER A 9 -3.34 -3.82 44.16
CA SER A 9 -3.01 -3.00 42.98
C SER A 9 -1.58 -3.30 42.55
N TRP A 10 -1.38 -3.62 41.25
CA TRP A 10 -0.04 -3.82 40.67
C TRP A 10 0.92 -2.67 40.97
N SER A 11 0.41 -1.44 41.13
CA SER A 11 1.19 -0.28 41.54
C SER A 11 1.79 -0.44 42.92
N GLY A 12 1.06 -1.09 43.86
CA GLY A 12 1.59 -1.39 45.21
C GLY A 12 2.67 -2.45 45.20
N VAL A 13 2.53 -3.49 44.39
CA VAL A 13 3.54 -4.55 44.19
C VAL A 13 4.83 -3.98 43.64
N VAL A 14 4.74 -3.15 42.62
CA VAL A 14 5.91 -2.50 41.98
C VAL A 14 6.62 -1.56 42.92
N LEU A 15 5.88 -0.82 43.78
CA LEU A 15 6.46 0.06 44.77
C LEU A 15 7.25 -0.73 45.85
N VAL A 16 6.69 -1.82 46.34
CA VAL A 16 7.36 -2.72 47.32
C VAL A 16 8.60 -3.36 46.68
N ALA A 17 8.49 -3.84 45.43
CA ALA A 17 9.64 -4.40 44.71
C ALA A 17 10.75 -3.35 44.54
N ARG A 18 10.40 -2.11 44.18
CA ARG A 18 11.35 -1.00 44.05
C ARG A 18 12.07 -0.71 45.37
N GLU A 19 11.35 -0.60 46.47
CA GLU A 19 11.94 -0.38 47.82
C GLU A 19 12.85 -1.52 48.23
N ARG A 20 12.47 -2.77 47.98
CA ARG A 20 13.31 -3.93 48.26
C ARG A 20 14.60 -3.93 47.45
N VAL A 21 14.55 -3.66 46.17
CA VAL A 21 15.71 -3.51 45.30
C VAL A 21 16.66 -2.45 45.87
N LEU A 22 16.13 -1.27 46.25
CA LEU A 22 16.93 -0.17 46.78
C LEU A 22 17.51 -0.48 48.16
N SER A 23 16.75 -1.16 49.03
CA SER A 23 17.16 -1.44 50.43
C SER A 23 18.29 -2.50 50.52
N ARG A 24 18.43 -3.39 49.55
CA ARG A 24 19.51 -4.41 49.55
C ARG A 24 20.88 -3.87 49.26
N GLY A 25 20.99 -2.60 48.84
CA GLY A 25 22.25 -2.03 48.42
C GLY A 25 22.83 -2.74 47.19
N GLY A 26 23.96 -2.28 46.71
CA GLY A 26 24.60 -2.87 45.53
C GLY A 26 25.09 -1.81 44.55
N PRO A 27 25.50 -2.19 43.35
CA PRO A 27 26.03 -1.27 42.37
C PRO A 27 24.94 -0.47 41.63
N ILE A 28 23.82 -0.17 42.31
CA ILE A 28 22.66 0.49 41.73
C ILE A 28 22.97 1.95 41.40
N VAL A 29 22.62 2.36 40.19
CA VAL A 29 22.61 3.77 39.78
C VAL A 29 21.22 4.36 39.89
N GLU A 30 20.22 3.65 39.34
CA GLU A 30 18.86 4.11 39.35
C GLU A 30 17.85 2.95 39.18
N VAL A 31 16.62 3.12 39.70
CA VAL A 31 15.53 2.19 39.50
C VAL A 31 14.34 2.96 38.94
N VAL A 32 13.92 2.59 37.72
CA VAL A 32 12.83 3.24 37.01
C VAL A 32 11.65 2.28 36.83
N THR A 33 10.45 2.73 37.16
CA THR A 33 9.22 2.00 36.85
C THR A 33 8.87 2.25 35.41
N VAL A 34 8.90 1.20 34.58
CA VAL A 34 8.63 1.28 33.13
C VAL A 34 7.17 0.97 32.83
N ALA A 35 6.60 0.00 33.55
CA ALA A 35 5.19 -0.39 33.41
C ALA A 35 4.67 -0.92 34.76
N ASN A 36 3.36 -1.21 34.82
CA ASN A 36 2.71 -1.68 36.04
C ASN A 36 3.29 -2.98 36.63
N ASN A 37 4.07 -3.73 35.85
CA ASN A 37 4.69 -4.98 36.26
C ASN A 37 6.18 -5.06 35.90
N ARG A 38 6.82 -3.94 35.50
CA ARG A 38 8.22 -3.91 35.05
C ARG A 38 9.02 -2.80 35.73
N LEU A 39 10.20 -3.18 36.25
CA LEU A 39 11.21 -2.26 36.76
C LEU A 39 12.46 -2.36 35.89
N ALA A 40 13.04 -1.23 35.52
CA ALA A 40 14.37 -1.16 34.96
C ALA A 40 15.35 -0.75 36.05
N VAL A 41 16.38 -1.55 36.26
CA VAL A 41 17.44 -1.29 37.28
C VAL A 41 18.74 -1.01 36.54
N PHE A 42 19.22 0.20 36.64
CA PHE A 42 20.52 0.60 36.10
C PHE A 42 21.61 0.36 37.13
N VAL A 43 22.59 -0.43 36.78
CA VAL A 43 23.73 -0.78 37.66
C VAL A 43 25.02 -0.27 37.07
N ARG A 44 25.97 0.13 37.94
CA ARG A 44 27.31 0.49 37.51
C ARG A 44 28.17 -0.77 37.54
N ALA A 45 28.70 -1.16 36.39
CA ALA A 45 29.67 -2.25 36.26
C ALA A 45 31.03 -1.64 35.87
N PRO A 46 31.97 -1.50 36.80
CA PRO A 46 33.25 -0.81 36.54
C PRO A 46 34.21 -1.59 35.65
N HIS A 47 34.12 -2.92 35.59
CA HIS A 47 34.95 -3.79 34.73
C HIS A 47 34.27 -5.15 34.47
N ASP A 48 34.67 -5.85 33.41
CA ASP A 48 34.11 -7.16 32.98
C ASP A 48 34.16 -8.27 34.05
N GLU A 49 35.17 -8.24 34.96
CA GLU A 49 35.28 -9.21 36.03
C GLU A 49 34.19 -9.12 37.12
N GLN A 50 33.40 -8.07 37.13
CA GLN A 50 32.35 -7.89 38.16
C GLN A 50 30.96 -8.34 37.70
N TRP A 51 30.85 -8.87 36.53
CA TRP A 51 29.59 -9.37 36.01
C TRP A 51 28.97 -10.47 36.88
N ALA A 52 29.79 -11.39 37.37
CA ALA A 52 29.36 -12.44 38.29
C ALA A 52 28.77 -11.84 39.59
N THR A 53 29.34 -10.74 40.07
CA THR A 53 28.84 -10.04 41.28
C THR A 53 27.46 -9.40 41.01
N VAL A 54 27.28 -8.74 39.90
CA VAL A 54 25.98 -8.17 39.51
C VAL A 54 24.93 -9.27 39.30
N HIS A 55 25.33 -10.36 38.64
CA HIS A 55 24.42 -11.49 38.42
C HIS A 55 23.97 -12.11 39.75
N ASN A 56 24.90 -12.42 40.65
CA ASN A 56 24.58 -13.01 41.95
C ASN A 56 23.73 -12.08 42.80
N TRP A 57 23.99 -10.80 42.75
CA TRP A 57 23.19 -9.79 43.44
C TRP A 57 21.74 -9.75 42.88
N MET A 58 21.56 -9.72 41.56
CA MET A 58 20.27 -9.73 40.92
C MET A 58 19.48 -11.02 41.20
N GLN A 59 20.17 -12.18 41.22
CA GLN A 59 19.56 -13.44 41.58
C GLN A 59 19.03 -13.39 43.02
N ALA A 60 19.83 -12.93 43.97
CA ALA A 60 19.44 -12.80 45.37
C ALA A 60 18.27 -11.79 45.59
N VAL A 61 18.16 -10.75 44.75
CA VAL A 61 17.02 -9.83 44.73
C VAL A 61 15.78 -10.52 44.18
N ALA A 62 15.93 -11.29 43.10
CA ALA A 62 14.81 -12.02 42.50
C ALA A 62 14.23 -13.09 43.44
N ASP A 63 15.10 -13.84 44.11
CA ASP A 63 14.72 -14.84 45.11
C ASP A 63 13.95 -14.21 46.28
N ASP A 64 14.47 -13.10 46.84
CA ASP A 64 13.82 -12.38 47.94
C ASP A 64 12.43 -11.79 47.53
N LEU A 65 12.34 -11.27 46.32
CA LEU A 65 11.06 -10.79 45.81
C LEU A 65 10.06 -11.91 45.56
N THR A 66 10.54 -13.07 45.06
CA THR A 66 9.72 -14.25 44.86
C THR A 66 9.17 -14.79 46.17
N GLU A 67 10.02 -14.91 47.21
CA GLU A 67 9.59 -15.33 48.54
C GLU A 67 8.66 -14.33 49.23
N SER A 68 9.00 -13.02 49.16
CA SER A 68 8.28 -11.99 49.89
C SER A 68 6.90 -11.65 49.30
N LEU A 69 6.80 -11.71 47.96
CA LEU A 69 5.61 -11.32 47.21
C LEU A 69 4.78 -12.51 46.73
N HIS A 70 5.32 -13.73 46.86
CA HIS A 70 4.73 -14.97 46.31
C HIS A 70 4.40 -14.84 44.79
N LEU A 71 5.25 -14.12 44.07
CA LEU A 71 5.12 -13.87 42.64
C LEU A 71 6.33 -14.47 41.91
N ARG A 72 6.09 -14.91 40.66
CA ARG A 72 7.20 -15.25 39.77
C ARG A 72 7.88 -13.97 39.33
N VAL A 73 9.17 -13.82 39.65
CA VAL A 73 10.00 -12.69 39.25
C VAL A 73 10.97 -13.16 38.16
N LEU A 74 10.94 -12.49 37.03
CA LEU A 74 11.83 -12.73 35.90
C LEU A 74 12.83 -11.58 35.80
N VAL A 75 14.09 -11.90 35.58
CA VAL A 75 15.17 -10.91 35.46
C VAL A 75 15.90 -11.11 34.13
N GLY A 76 15.90 -10.07 33.32
CA GLY A 76 16.73 -9.98 32.12
C GLY A 76 17.90 -9.05 32.33
N LEU A 77 19.10 -9.48 31.95
CA LEU A 77 20.31 -8.68 32.01
C LEU A 77 20.64 -8.17 30.60
N GLY A 78 20.78 -6.87 30.48
CA GLY A 78 21.20 -6.24 29.22
C GLY A 78 22.74 -6.16 29.09
N ASP A 79 23.17 -5.77 27.92
CA ASP A 79 24.58 -5.57 27.59
C ASP A 79 25.20 -4.44 28.41
N VAL A 80 26.54 -4.47 28.53
CA VAL A 80 27.26 -3.35 29.12
C VAL A 80 27.27 -2.17 28.16
N ALA A 81 26.72 -1.04 28.59
CA ALA A 81 26.74 0.21 27.83
C ALA A 81 28.03 0.98 28.15
N GLY A 82 28.88 1.20 27.16
CA GLY A 82 30.10 2.01 27.27
C GLY A 82 29.85 3.52 27.20
N SER A 83 28.64 3.90 26.76
CA SER A 83 28.23 5.30 26.61
C SER A 83 26.75 5.48 26.93
N PRO A 84 26.28 6.71 27.28
CA PRO A 84 24.86 6.99 27.48
C PRO A 84 23.98 6.65 26.28
N TYR A 85 24.50 6.73 25.07
CA TYR A 85 23.79 6.40 23.83
C TYR A 85 23.54 4.90 23.64
N GLU A 86 24.31 4.06 24.33
CA GLU A 86 24.17 2.61 24.30
C GLU A 86 23.23 2.05 25.38
N ILE A 87 22.80 2.88 26.32
CA ILE A 87 21.88 2.48 27.41
C ILE A 87 20.57 1.94 26.80
N TRP A 88 20.11 2.53 25.71
CA TRP A 88 18.92 2.05 24.99
C TRP A 88 19.09 0.61 24.49
N ARG A 89 20.23 0.26 23.90
CA ARG A 89 20.53 -1.11 23.46
C ARG A 89 20.58 -2.08 24.64
N SER A 90 21.24 -1.69 25.71
CA SER A 90 21.27 -2.48 26.96
C SER A 90 19.86 -2.74 27.50
N TYR A 91 18.98 -1.73 27.47
CA TYR A 91 17.59 -1.90 27.88
C TYR A 91 16.81 -2.83 26.93
N GLN A 92 17.02 -2.75 25.63
CA GLN A 92 16.41 -3.65 24.66
C GLN A 92 16.85 -5.10 24.87
N SER A 93 18.15 -5.35 25.03
CA SER A 93 18.67 -6.71 25.28
C SER A 93 18.17 -7.29 26.60
N ALA A 94 18.05 -6.47 27.65
CA ALA A 94 17.44 -6.89 28.91
C ALA A 94 15.95 -7.24 28.75
N THR A 95 15.21 -6.47 27.97
CA THR A 95 13.79 -6.74 27.69
C THR A 95 13.60 -8.02 26.90
N ALA A 96 14.42 -8.24 25.88
CA ALA A 96 14.40 -9.49 25.10
C ALA A 96 14.72 -10.72 25.97
N ALA A 97 15.66 -10.58 26.92
CA ALA A 97 15.98 -11.65 27.87
C ALA A 97 14.81 -11.99 28.79
N VAL A 98 14.05 -10.99 29.27
CA VAL A 98 12.83 -11.23 30.07
C VAL A 98 11.75 -11.91 29.24
N GLU A 99 11.57 -11.49 28.00
CA GLU A 99 10.60 -12.10 27.09
C GLU A 99 10.95 -13.55 26.80
N ALA A 100 12.21 -13.84 26.49
CA ALA A 100 12.69 -15.21 26.33
C ALA A 100 12.49 -16.07 27.61
N ALA A 101 12.79 -15.51 28.79
CA ALA A 101 12.58 -16.18 30.08
C ALA A 101 11.11 -16.45 30.41
N THR A 102 10.18 -15.68 29.86
CA THR A 102 8.75 -15.90 30.05
C THR A 102 8.29 -17.24 29.47
N PHE A 103 8.99 -17.69 28.44
CA PHE A 103 8.72 -18.96 27.73
C PHE A 103 9.55 -20.14 28.19
N ALA A 104 10.63 -19.89 28.96
CA ALA A 104 11.43 -20.97 29.52
C ALA A 104 10.68 -21.70 30.64
N ALA A 105 10.50 -23.02 30.49
CA ALA A 105 9.72 -23.85 31.41
C ALA A 105 10.43 -24.03 32.79
N ASP A 106 11.72 -23.78 32.90
CA ASP A 106 12.55 -24.06 34.06
C ASP A 106 12.64 -22.94 35.10
N GLY A 107 12.04 -21.76 34.82
CA GLY A 107 12.02 -20.63 35.73
C GLY A 107 13.37 -20.00 36.00
N SER A 108 14.41 -20.32 35.21
CA SER A 108 15.72 -19.77 35.34
C SER A 108 15.77 -18.29 34.97
N ASN A 109 16.56 -17.50 35.70
CA ASN A 109 16.91 -16.14 35.33
C ASN A 109 17.81 -16.19 34.08
N VAL A 110 17.30 -15.74 32.95
CA VAL A 110 18.02 -15.82 31.67
C VAL A 110 18.91 -14.61 31.52
N ARG A 111 20.22 -14.83 31.39
CA ARG A 111 21.13 -13.85 30.84
C ARG A 111 21.00 -13.89 29.33
N PHE A 112 20.73 -12.77 28.69
CA PHE A 112 20.91 -12.67 27.26
C PHE A 112 22.41 -12.85 26.95
N ASP A 113 22.75 -13.93 26.27
CA ASP A 113 24.16 -14.14 25.87
C ASP A 113 24.42 -13.26 24.65
N THR A 114 25.21 -12.20 24.88
CA THR A 114 25.59 -11.22 23.86
C THR A 114 26.61 -11.71 22.87
N THR A 115 27.06 -12.96 22.99
CA THR A 115 27.77 -13.60 21.88
C THR A 115 26.83 -13.80 20.71
N LYS A 116 26.35 -12.67 20.16
CA LYS A 116 25.85 -12.70 18.79
C LYS A 116 26.97 -13.26 17.93
N PRO A 117 26.72 -14.27 17.09
CA PRO A 117 27.71 -14.70 16.11
C PRO A 117 28.24 -13.45 15.40
N GLU A 118 29.53 -13.39 15.12
CA GLU A 118 30.18 -12.24 14.42
C GLU A 118 29.51 -11.88 13.08
N ASP A 119 28.56 -12.69 12.61
CA ASP A 119 27.80 -12.55 11.38
C ASP A 119 26.31 -12.16 11.62
N HIS A 120 25.98 -11.51 12.75
CA HIS A 120 24.61 -11.07 13.01
C HIS A 120 24.26 -9.84 12.13
N ARG A 121 23.61 -10.09 10.99
CA ARG A 121 23.33 -9.08 9.95
C ARG A 121 22.08 -8.23 10.23
N GLY A 122 21.36 -8.46 11.35
CA GLY A 122 20.07 -7.83 11.61
C GLY A 122 19.00 -8.23 10.58
N TYR A 123 17.82 -7.65 10.68
CA TYR A 123 16.77 -7.89 9.67
C TYR A 123 17.08 -7.17 8.34
N TYR A 124 16.56 -7.74 7.25
CA TYR A 124 16.76 -7.24 5.90
C TYR A 124 15.49 -6.50 5.41
N TYR A 125 15.54 -5.20 5.44
CA TYR A 125 14.51 -4.35 4.86
C TYR A 125 15.11 -2.99 4.43
N PRO A 126 15.90 -2.95 3.35
CA PRO A 126 16.54 -1.73 2.89
C PRO A 126 15.49 -0.75 2.30
N LEU A 127 15.79 0.55 2.40
CA LEU A 127 14.91 1.64 1.96
C LEU A 127 14.56 1.55 0.46
N GLU A 128 15.46 0.98 -0.33
CA GLU A 128 15.26 0.75 -1.77
C GLU A 128 14.08 -0.19 -2.00
N LEU A 129 13.96 -1.26 -1.21
CA LEU A 129 12.83 -2.21 -1.32
C LEU A 129 11.52 -1.59 -0.84
N GLU A 130 11.52 -0.78 0.23
CA GLU A 130 10.33 -0.01 0.64
C GLU A 130 9.83 0.86 -0.52
N SER A 131 10.76 1.57 -1.17
CA SER A 131 10.44 2.45 -2.31
C SER A 131 9.92 1.66 -3.51
N GLU A 132 10.50 0.50 -3.78
CA GLU A 132 10.09 -0.37 -4.89
C GLU A 132 8.70 -0.98 -4.64
N ILE A 133 8.43 -1.49 -3.45
CA ILE A 133 7.10 -1.94 -3.03
C ILE A 133 6.06 -0.84 -3.26
N ALA A 134 6.35 0.39 -2.79
CA ALA A 134 5.43 1.51 -2.94
C ALA A 134 5.19 1.90 -4.40
N LYS A 135 6.19 1.76 -5.26
CA LYS A 135 6.09 2.01 -6.70
C LYS A 135 5.24 0.93 -7.38
N LEU A 136 5.56 -0.35 -7.16
CA LEU A 136 4.86 -1.49 -7.77
C LEU A 136 3.39 -1.55 -7.32
N ALA A 137 3.12 -1.34 -6.03
CA ALA A 137 1.77 -1.31 -5.49
C ALA A 137 0.91 -0.20 -6.14
N ARG A 138 1.45 1.02 -6.30
CA ARG A 138 0.77 2.12 -7.00
C ARG A 138 0.60 1.87 -8.50
N ALA A 139 1.54 1.16 -9.12
CA ALA A 139 1.42 0.74 -10.50
C ALA A 139 0.39 -0.39 -10.69
N GLY A 140 0.00 -1.08 -9.62
CA GLY A 140 -0.86 -2.26 -9.67
C GLY A 140 -0.15 -3.49 -10.24
N ASP A 141 1.19 -3.52 -10.17
CA ASP A 141 2.02 -4.62 -10.65
C ASP A 141 2.21 -5.66 -9.55
N GLU A 142 1.23 -6.54 -9.42
CA GLU A 142 1.19 -7.58 -8.39
C GLU A 142 2.30 -8.63 -8.59
N ALA A 143 2.63 -8.98 -9.83
CA ALA A 143 3.59 -10.03 -10.11
C ALA A 143 5.01 -9.65 -9.67
N ASP A 144 5.46 -8.44 -9.99
CA ASP A 144 6.76 -7.95 -9.59
C ASP A 144 6.81 -7.66 -8.09
N LEU A 145 5.71 -7.16 -7.52
CA LEU A 145 5.59 -6.90 -6.10
C LEU A 145 5.72 -8.18 -5.27
N VAL A 146 5.06 -9.27 -5.69
CA VAL A 146 5.18 -10.58 -5.02
C VAL A 146 6.64 -11.05 -5.02
N ARG A 147 7.39 -10.89 -6.10
CA ARG A 147 8.83 -11.26 -6.13
C ARG A 147 9.67 -10.47 -5.13
N VAL A 148 9.37 -9.19 -4.95
CA VAL A 148 10.04 -8.36 -3.94
C VAL A 148 9.71 -8.83 -2.53
N LEU A 149 8.44 -9.16 -2.25
CA LEU A 149 8.01 -9.70 -0.95
C LEU A 149 8.69 -11.03 -0.66
N ASP A 150 8.76 -11.93 -1.64
CA ASP A 150 9.43 -13.23 -1.49
C ASP A 150 10.89 -13.06 -1.11
N THR A 151 11.60 -12.12 -1.77
CA THR A 151 12.99 -11.80 -1.43
C THR A 151 13.13 -11.34 0.02
N ILE A 152 12.23 -10.48 0.50
CA ILE A 152 12.25 -9.99 1.89
C ILE A 152 12.00 -11.15 2.87
N ILE A 153 11.01 -11.98 2.60
CA ILE A 153 10.67 -13.11 3.47
C ILE A 153 11.80 -14.14 3.51
N GLU A 154 12.33 -14.56 2.37
CA GLU A 154 13.39 -15.57 2.29
C GLU A 154 14.68 -15.10 2.96
N GLU A 155 15.11 -13.86 2.71
CA GLU A 155 16.28 -13.27 3.34
C GLU A 155 16.16 -13.22 4.87
N ASN A 156 14.99 -12.81 5.37
CA ASN A 156 14.79 -12.71 6.82
C ASN A 156 14.52 -14.08 7.48
N ARG A 157 13.89 -15.01 6.80
CA ARG A 157 13.71 -16.40 7.28
C ARG A 157 15.05 -17.11 7.47
N SER A 158 16.03 -16.80 6.63
CA SER A 158 17.38 -17.38 6.73
C SER A 158 18.24 -16.78 7.85
N ARG A 159 17.82 -15.65 8.44
CA ARG A 159 18.55 -14.92 9.48
C ARG A 159 18.08 -15.35 10.87
N ALA A 160 19.01 -15.47 11.80
CA ALA A 160 18.69 -15.74 13.20
C ALA A 160 18.26 -14.42 13.90
N LEU A 161 17.07 -13.90 13.53
CA LEU A 161 16.55 -12.66 14.11
C LEU A 161 16.08 -12.88 15.54
N ASP A 162 16.49 -11.99 16.44
CA ASP A 162 15.92 -11.95 17.78
C ASP A 162 14.50 -11.36 17.76
N LEU A 163 13.77 -11.49 18.88
CA LEU A 163 12.37 -11.02 18.98
C LEU A 163 12.24 -9.50 18.74
N ALA A 164 13.24 -8.71 19.13
CA ALA A 164 13.21 -7.26 18.93
C ALA A 164 13.37 -6.90 17.45
N GLU A 165 14.23 -7.61 16.73
CA GLU A 165 14.44 -7.46 15.29
C GLU A 165 13.22 -7.93 14.49
N GLN A 166 12.58 -9.01 14.92
CA GLN A 166 11.32 -9.48 14.34
C GLN A 166 10.20 -8.46 14.54
N HIS A 167 10.08 -7.85 15.72
CA HIS A 167 9.12 -6.75 15.95
C HIS A 167 9.42 -5.53 15.10
N ALA A 168 10.69 -5.14 14.98
CA ALA A 168 11.09 -4.00 14.16
C ALA A 168 10.72 -4.24 12.69
N LEU A 169 11.03 -5.41 12.14
CA LEU A 169 10.67 -5.80 10.78
C LEU A 169 9.15 -5.74 10.55
N LEU A 170 8.34 -6.33 11.45
CA LEU A 170 6.88 -6.30 11.34
C LEU A 170 6.32 -4.89 11.37
N ASN A 171 6.88 -4.01 12.23
CA ASN A 171 6.45 -2.62 12.30
C ASN A 171 6.78 -1.84 11.02
N GLU A 172 7.93 -2.07 10.40
CA GLU A 172 8.29 -1.44 9.13
C GLU A 172 7.42 -1.95 7.97
N LEU A 173 7.21 -3.25 7.88
CA LEU A 173 6.31 -3.85 6.90
C LEU A 173 4.89 -3.31 7.05
N GLN A 174 4.38 -3.23 8.29
CA GLN A 174 3.05 -2.67 8.59
C GLN A 174 2.98 -1.19 8.23
N ALA A 175 4.03 -0.40 8.51
CA ALA A 175 4.08 1.02 8.16
C ALA A 175 4.07 1.22 6.64
N THR A 176 4.87 0.45 5.90
CA THR A 176 4.91 0.50 4.43
C THR A 176 3.57 0.10 3.81
N LEU A 177 2.93 -0.94 4.35
CA LEU A 177 1.61 -1.37 3.93
C LEU A 177 0.57 -0.24 4.09
N HIS A 178 0.56 0.44 5.24
CA HIS A 178 -0.32 1.59 5.46
C HIS A 178 -0.02 2.80 4.56
N LYS A 179 1.27 3.11 4.37
CA LYS A 179 1.69 4.21 3.48
C LYS A 179 1.25 3.98 2.03
N THR A 180 1.23 2.73 1.58
CA THR A 180 0.80 2.36 0.21
C THR A 180 -0.71 2.28 0.06
N ALA A 181 -1.43 1.78 1.05
CA ALA A 181 -2.88 1.58 1.04
C ALA A 181 -3.68 2.88 1.20
N THR A 182 -3.25 3.77 2.09
CA THR A 182 -3.98 5.00 2.45
C THR A 182 -4.31 5.89 1.24
N PRO A 183 -3.38 6.18 0.31
CA PRO A 183 -3.67 7.01 -0.86
C PRO A 183 -4.69 6.37 -1.82
N LEU A 184 -4.87 5.06 -1.76
CA LEU A 184 -5.78 4.31 -2.63
C LEU A 184 -7.16 4.07 -2.00
N GLY A 185 -7.33 4.47 -0.73
CA GLY A 185 -8.59 4.30 0.00
C GLY A 185 -8.90 2.85 0.40
N VAL A 186 -7.86 2.00 0.50
CA VAL A 186 -8.04 0.62 0.97
C VAL A 186 -8.26 0.62 2.48
N GLU A 187 -9.32 -0.07 2.92
CA GLU A 187 -9.68 -0.14 4.34
C GLU A 187 -8.60 -0.84 5.18
N ARG A 188 -8.51 -0.47 6.46
CA ARG A 188 -7.49 -0.97 7.38
C ARG A 188 -7.64 -2.44 7.78
N SER A 189 -8.86 -2.98 7.76
CA SER A 189 -9.15 -4.33 8.28
C SER A 189 -8.37 -5.45 7.58
N PRO A 190 -8.25 -5.49 6.24
CA PRO A 190 -7.45 -6.51 5.57
C PRO A 190 -5.93 -6.26 5.63
N LEU A 191 -5.49 -5.15 6.24
CA LEU A 191 -4.10 -4.70 6.25
C LEU A 191 -3.37 -4.99 7.57
N ALA A 192 -3.99 -5.69 8.51
CA ALA A 192 -3.35 -6.06 9.76
C ALA A 192 -2.43 -7.27 9.55
N LEU A 193 -1.13 -7.07 9.75
CA LEU A 193 -0.18 -8.18 9.76
C LEU A 193 -0.36 -9.04 11.03
N PRO A 194 -0.01 -10.33 10.98
CA PRO A 194 -0.04 -11.17 12.16
C PRO A 194 0.89 -10.59 13.24
N GLY A 195 0.40 -10.59 14.48
CA GLY A 195 1.22 -10.20 15.62
C GLY A 195 2.34 -11.22 15.88
N LEU A 196 3.38 -10.78 16.59
CA LEU A 196 4.41 -11.70 17.05
C LEU A 196 3.78 -12.72 18.00
N ARG A 197 4.01 -13.99 17.71
CA ARG A 197 3.60 -15.08 18.60
C ARG A 197 4.68 -15.34 19.64
N GLU A 198 4.36 -16.12 20.66
CA GLU A 198 5.31 -16.51 21.73
C GLU A 198 6.60 -17.18 21.19
N VAL A 199 6.54 -17.74 19.99
CA VAL A 199 7.65 -18.47 19.34
C VAL A 199 8.31 -17.64 18.21
N GLY A 200 7.88 -16.38 18.00
CA GLY A 200 8.37 -15.52 16.92
C GLY A 200 7.40 -15.39 15.73
N ILE A 201 7.91 -14.93 14.60
CA ILE A 201 7.15 -14.77 13.35
C ILE A 201 6.81 -16.13 12.76
N ASP A 202 5.52 -16.36 12.48
CA ASP A 202 5.10 -17.40 11.54
C ASP A 202 5.29 -16.85 10.11
N TRP A 203 6.37 -17.26 9.47
CA TRP A 203 6.76 -16.75 8.15
C TRP A 203 5.75 -17.07 7.05
N ASP A 204 5.09 -18.24 7.13
CA ASP A 204 4.11 -18.66 6.12
C ASP A 204 2.81 -17.87 6.27
N GLU A 205 2.39 -17.60 7.52
CA GLU A 205 1.25 -16.74 7.81
C GLU A 205 1.52 -15.29 7.41
N LEU A 206 2.73 -14.77 7.69
CA LEU A 206 3.14 -13.41 7.31
C LEU A 206 3.16 -13.25 5.78
N GLU A 207 3.78 -14.19 5.07
CA GLU A 207 3.83 -14.21 3.61
C GLU A 207 2.43 -14.22 3.00
N GLY A 208 1.58 -15.12 3.46
CA GLY A 208 0.18 -15.21 3.00
C GLY A 208 -0.60 -13.92 3.24
N THR A 209 -0.43 -13.32 4.42
CA THR A 209 -1.09 -12.06 4.77
C THR A 209 -0.61 -10.89 3.92
N LEU A 210 0.71 -10.77 3.69
CA LEU A 210 1.29 -9.73 2.83
C LEU A 210 0.80 -9.86 1.39
N ARG A 211 0.76 -11.09 0.83
CA ARG A 211 0.25 -11.33 -0.53
C ARG A 211 -1.21 -10.90 -0.67
N VAL A 212 -2.07 -11.25 0.27
CA VAL A 212 -3.49 -10.86 0.26
C VAL A 212 -3.65 -9.33 0.38
N ALA A 213 -2.92 -8.72 1.31
CA ALA A 213 -3.00 -7.29 1.55
C ALA A 213 -2.52 -6.48 0.33
N TYR A 214 -1.36 -6.81 -0.22
CA TYR A 214 -0.83 -6.13 -1.40
C TYR A 214 -1.60 -6.45 -2.69
N GLY A 215 -2.14 -7.66 -2.83
CA GLY A 215 -3.07 -8.00 -3.90
C GLY A 215 -4.30 -7.09 -3.89
N SER A 216 -4.87 -6.82 -2.72
CA SER A 216 -5.98 -5.87 -2.55
C SER A 216 -5.59 -4.44 -2.92
N ILE A 217 -4.37 -4.00 -2.56
CA ILE A 217 -3.84 -2.68 -2.90
C ILE A 217 -3.63 -2.54 -4.41
N CYS A 218 -3.01 -3.54 -5.06
CA CYS A 218 -2.81 -3.57 -6.51
C CYS A 218 -4.14 -3.57 -7.26
N HIS A 219 -5.12 -4.33 -6.78
CA HIS A 219 -6.47 -4.32 -7.34
C HIS A 219 -7.12 -2.93 -7.25
N ALA A 220 -7.05 -2.27 -6.10
CA ALA A 220 -7.56 -0.90 -5.92
C ALA A 220 -6.85 0.11 -6.83
N ALA A 221 -5.53 0.01 -6.97
CA ALA A 221 -4.74 0.84 -7.88
C ALA A 221 -5.19 0.68 -9.33
N ASN A 222 -5.36 -0.56 -9.80
CA ASN A 222 -5.81 -0.88 -11.15
C ASN A 222 -7.25 -0.41 -11.41
N THR A 223 -8.16 -0.61 -10.46
CA THR A 223 -9.54 -0.13 -10.53
C THR A 223 -9.60 1.40 -10.64
N ARG A 224 -8.78 2.11 -9.84
CA ARG A 224 -8.69 3.58 -9.88
C ARG A 224 -8.14 4.06 -11.22
N LYS A 225 -7.11 3.40 -11.75
CA LYS A 225 -6.51 3.70 -13.07
C LYS A 225 -7.54 3.51 -14.20
N LEU A 226 -8.27 2.39 -14.19
CA LEU A 226 -9.34 2.12 -15.16
C LEU A 226 -10.46 3.17 -15.08
N SER A 227 -10.90 3.52 -13.87
CA SER A 227 -11.93 4.55 -13.67
C SER A 227 -11.46 5.93 -14.13
N HIS A 228 -10.19 6.29 -13.89
CA HIS A 228 -9.60 7.54 -14.36
C HIS A 228 -9.54 7.58 -15.90
N ASN A 229 -9.03 6.51 -16.51
CA ASN A 229 -8.93 6.39 -17.96
C ASN A 229 -10.32 6.48 -18.62
N ARG A 230 -11.32 5.80 -18.06
CA ARG A 230 -12.69 5.87 -18.56
C ARG A 230 -13.25 7.29 -18.51
N ARG A 231 -13.10 8.00 -17.38
CA ARG A 231 -13.56 9.39 -17.25
C ARG A 231 -12.83 10.32 -18.22
N LEU A 232 -11.54 10.13 -18.40
CA LEU A 232 -10.76 10.91 -19.37
C LEU A 232 -11.25 10.64 -20.79
N ALA A 233 -11.46 9.38 -21.16
CA ALA A 233 -12.01 9.00 -22.47
C ALA A 233 -13.37 9.63 -22.73
N GLU A 234 -14.28 9.58 -21.75
CA GLU A 234 -15.61 10.22 -21.84
C GLU A 234 -15.51 11.74 -22.05
N ARG A 235 -14.62 12.42 -21.30
CA ARG A 235 -14.38 13.86 -21.46
C ARG A 235 -13.81 14.21 -22.84
N ILE A 236 -12.83 13.46 -23.30
CA ILE A 236 -12.25 13.67 -24.64
C ILE A 236 -13.31 13.43 -25.72
N LYS A 237 -14.12 12.38 -25.57
CA LYS A 237 -15.21 12.08 -26.47
C LYS A 237 -16.20 13.25 -26.55
N THR A 238 -16.68 13.74 -25.43
CA THR A 238 -17.59 14.89 -25.37
C THR A 238 -16.98 16.12 -26.07
N PHE A 239 -15.71 16.42 -25.79
CA PHE A 239 -15.01 17.52 -26.44
C PHE A 239 -14.94 17.36 -27.97
N ILE A 240 -14.63 16.16 -28.47
CA ILE A 240 -14.61 15.88 -29.92
C ILE A 240 -16.01 16.03 -30.51
N ASP A 241 -17.03 15.45 -29.87
CA ASP A 241 -18.40 15.48 -30.36
C ASP A 241 -18.95 16.93 -30.41
N ASP A 242 -18.66 17.75 -29.40
CA ASP A 242 -19.05 19.18 -29.32
C ASP A 242 -18.37 20.02 -30.40
N ASN A 243 -17.14 19.64 -30.81
CA ASN A 243 -16.35 20.37 -31.81
C ASN A 243 -16.32 19.70 -33.19
N ILE A 244 -17.20 18.72 -33.45
CA ILE A 244 -17.14 17.92 -34.67
C ILE A 244 -17.30 18.74 -35.96
N GLY A 245 -18.03 19.85 -35.88
CA GLY A 245 -18.24 20.80 -36.97
C GLY A 245 -17.08 21.77 -37.18
N ASP A 246 -16.10 21.84 -36.30
CA ASP A 246 -14.95 22.72 -36.44
C ASP A 246 -13.95 22.11 -37.44
N PRO A 247 -13.60 22.86 -38.55
CA PRO A 247 -12.57 22.44 -39.47
C PRO A 247 -11.17 22.36 -38.85
N GLN A 248 -10.92 23.08 -37.74
CA GLN A 248 -9.65 23.09 -37.02
C GLN A 248 -9.51 21.95 -36.00
N LEU A 249 -10.57 21.17 -35.79
CA LEU A 249 -10.52 20.04 -34.88
C LEU A 249 -9.42 19.05 -35.30
N SER A 250 -8.38 18.99 -34.50
CA SER A 250 -7.18 18.17 -34.74
C SER A 250 -6.76 17.43 -33.48
N LEU A 251 -5.90 16.44 -33.63
CA LEU A 251 -5.32 15.73 -32.49
C LEU A 251 -4.55 16.70 -31.57
N GLY A 252 -3.84 17.69 -32.16
CA GLY A 252 -3.13 18.73 -31.41
C GLY A 252 -4.07 19.56 -30.56
N LEU A 253 -5.22 20.01 -31.12
CA LEU A 253 -6.21 20.77 -30.37
C LEU A 253 -6.75 19.97 -29.16
N VAL A 254 -7.01 18.67 -29.35
CA VAL A 254 -7.42 17.78 -28.24
C VAL A 254 -6.31 17.65 -27.21
N ALA A 255 -5.06 17.48 -27.64
CA ALA A 255 -3.93 17.34 -26.74
C ALA A 255 -3.72 18.62 -25.90
N ASP A 256 -3.81 19.79 -26.51
CA ASP A 256 -3.69 21.09 -25.85
C ASP A 256 -4.81 21.31 -24.82
N GLU A 257 -6.06 21.03 -25.16
CA GLU A 257 -7.21 21.17 -24.25
C GLU A 257 -7.03 20.34 -22.97
N PHE A 258 -6.52 19.12 -23.09
CA PHE A 258 -6.33 18.23 -21.95
C PHE A 258 -4.93 18.28 -21.32
N SER A 259 -4.06 19.18 -21.79
CA SER A 259 -2.65 19.31 -21.36
C SER A 259 -1.88 17.99 -21.47
N LEU A 260 -2.08 17.29 -22.57
CA LEU A 260 -1.47 16.00 -22.89
C LEU A 260 -0.59 16.12 -24.15
N SER A 261 0.30 15.15 -24.38
CA SER A 261 1.01 15.06 -25.65
C SER A 261 0.13 14.42 -26.73
N GLU A 262 0.29 14.85 -27.99
CA GLU A 262 -0.42 14.24 -29.14
C GLU A 262 -0.18 12.73 -29.22
N THR A 263 1.04 12.30 -28.97
CA THR A 263 1.41 10.87 -28.97
C THR A 263 0.61 10.09 -27.93
N TYR A 264 0.49 10.64 -26.70
CA TYR A 264 -0.29 10.02 -25.65
C TYR A 264 -1.78 9.95 -26.03
N VAL A 265 -2.36 11.07 -26.48
CA VAL A 265 -3.80 11.11 -26.88
C VAL A 265 -4.06 10.13 -28.02
N SER A 266 -3.17 10.05 -29.00
CA SER A 266 -3.31 9.11 -30.12
C SER A 266 -3.35 7.65 -29.66
N HIS A 267 -2.39 7.23 -28.83
CA HIS A 267 -2.37 5.88 -28.28
C HIS A 267 -3.56 5.61 -27.36
N PHE A 268 -3.85 6.55 -26.47
CA PHE A 268 -4.95 6.43 -25.53
C PHE A 268 -6.31 6.25 -26.22
N LEU A 269 -6.60 7.06 -27.25
CA LEU A 269 -7.86 6.95 -27.99
C LEU A 269 -7.93 5.66 -28.82
N ALA A 270 -6.82 5.24 -29.42
CA ALA A 270 -6.76 3.97 -30.14
C ALA A 270 -7.04 2.78 -29.21
N GLU A 271 -6.50 2.82 -27.99
CA GLU A 271 -6.75 1.79 -26.96
C GLU A 271 -8.21 1.82 -26.46
N GLN A 272 -8.77 3.01 -26.19
CA GLN A 272 -10.12 3.15 -25.62
C GLN A 272 -11.24 2.93 -26.64
N TYR A 273 -11.04 3.32 -27.91
CA TYR A 273 -12.06 3.26 -28.94
C TYR A 273 -11.82 2.16 -29.99
N GLY A 274 -10.66 1.50 -29.96
CA GLY A 274 -10.30 0.45 -30.93
C GLY A 274 -9.99 0.97 -32.33
N GLU A 275 -9.90 2.29 -32.52
CA GLU A 275 -9.59 2.91 -33.82
C GLU A 275 -8.78 4.21 -33.65
N PRO A 276 -7.97 4.59 -34.68
CA PRO A 276 -7.23 5.85 -34.65
C PRO A 276 -8.16 7.07 -34.58
N TYR A 277 -7.70 8.16 -33.95
CA TYR A 277 -8.41 9.44 -33.82
C TYR A 277 -9.01 9.92 -35.15
N SER A 278 -8.23 9.94 -36.24
CA SER A 278 -8.68 10.43 -37.53
C SER A 278 -9.87 9.63 -38.08
N ARG A 279 -9.89 8.32 -37.87
CA ARG A 279 -10.97 7.44 -38.28
C ARG A 279 -12.22 7.65 -37.43
N TYR A 280 -12.01 7.83 -36.12
CA TYR A 280 -13.12 8.15 -35.21
C TYR A 280 -13.81 9.45 -35.59
N VAL A 281 -13.05 10.56 -35.77
CA VAL A 281 -13.60 11.87 -36.17
C VAL A 281 -14.30 11.78 -37.53
N GLU A 282 -13.69 11.15 -38.52
CA GLU A 282 -14.29 10.98 -39.84
C GLU A 282 -15.63 10.25 -39.75
N ARG A 283 -15.70 9.16 -39.01
CA ARG A 283 -16.92 8.38 -38.80
C ARG A 283 -18.01 9.23 -38.12
N GLN A 284 -17.67 10.00 -37.07
CA GLN A 284 -18.62 10.87 -36.37
C GLN A 284 -19.15 12.00 -37.30
N ARG A 285 -18.25 12.62 -38.10
CA ARG A 285 -18.65 13.62 -39.08
C ARG A 285 -19.61 13.03 -40.12
N MET A 286 -19.39 11.83 -40.59
CA MET A 286 -20.27 11.15 -41.54
C MET A 286 -21.63 10.78 -40.92
N ALA A 287 -21.66 10.35 -39.68
CA ALA A 287 -22.91 10.08 -38.96
C ALA A 287 -23.74 11.36 -38.77
N CYS A 288 -23.08 12.46 -38.35
CA CYS A 288 -23.74 13.75 -38.25
C CYS A 288 -24.27 14.23 -39.61
N ALA A 289 -23.47 14.11 -40.67
CA ALA A 289 -23.89 14.48 -42.02
C ALA A 289 -25.08 13.66 -42.51
N GLN A 290 -25.10 12.37 -42.23
CA GLN A 290 -26.22 11.49 -42.58
C GLN A 290 -27.51 11.94 -41.89
N SER A 291 -27.45 12.27 -40.60
CA SER A 291 -28.62 12.82 -39.87
C SER A 291 -29.08 14.15 -40.46
N LEU A 292 -28.19 15.09 -40.80
CA LEU A 292 -28.54 16.37 -41.41
C LEU A 292 -29.17 16.20 -42.78
N LEU A 293 -28.68 15.25 -43.60
CA LEU A 293 -29.27 14.94 -44.92
C LEU A 293 -30.72 14.49 -44.84
N ILE A 294 -31.11 13.83 -43.74
CA ILE A 294 -32.45 13.31 -43.51
C ILE A 294 -33.34 14.41 -42.94
N VAL A 295 -32.87 15.17 -41.94
CA VAL A 295 -33.68 16.05 -41.13
C VAL A 295 -33.81 17.47 -41.73
N THR A 296 -32.80 17.93 -42.52
CA THR A 296 -32.76 19.29 -43.05
C THR A 296 -32.94 19.35 -44.56
N GLN A 297 -33.22 20.57 -45.07
CA GLN A 297 -33.23 20.89 -46.50
C GLN A 297 -31.92 21.51 -46.99
N ASP A 298 -30.90 21.58 -46.10
CA ASP A 298 -29.61 22.19 -46.41
C ASP A 298 -28.93 21.56 -47.61
N THR A 299 -28.24 22.36 -48.40
CA THR A 299 -27.43 21.86 -49.51
C THR A 299 -26.30 20.94 -49.04
N VAL A 300 -25.80 20.09 -49.92
CA VAL A 300 -24.65 19.23 -49.60
C VAL A 300 -23.42 20.06 -49.22
N GLU A 301 -23.29 21.27 -49.77
CA GLU A 301 -22.24 22.26 -49.45
C GLU A 301 -22.36 22.82 -48.04
N GLU A 302 -23.60 23.12 -47.61
CA GLU A 302 -23.89 23.60 -46.25
C GLU A 302 -23.64 22.51 -45.22
N ILE A 303 -24.12 21.28 -45.49
CA ILE A 303 -23.86 20.13 -44.63
C ILE A 303 -22.39 19.83 -44.53
N ALA A 304 -21.62 19.85 -45.63
CA ALA A 304 -20.19 19.67 -45.62
C ALA A 304 -19.51 20.65 -44.67
N ARG A 305 -19.89 21.94 -44.69
CA ARG A 305 -19.36 22.97 -43.77
C ARG A 305 -19.78 22.72 -42.32
N ALA A 306 -21.05 22.37 -42.10
CA ALA A 306 -21.61 22.12 -40.79
C ALA A 306 -20.91 20.94 -40.08
N VAL A 307 -20.40 19.96 -40.81
CA VAL A 307 -19.64 18.82 -40.24
C VAL A 307 -18.13 18.97 -40.38
N GLY A 308 -17.61 20.19 -40.55
CA GLY A 308 -16.19 20.50 -40.45
C GLY A 308 -15.36 20.20 -41.70
N TYR A 309 -15.96 20.11 -42.89
CA TYR A 309 -15.22 20.00 -44.15
C TYR A 309 -15.07 21.38 -44.81
N THR A 310 -13.85 21.70 -45.21
CA THR A 310 -13.51 22.96 -45.91
C THR A 310 -13.93 22.92 -47.39
N SER A 311 -14.19 21.75 -47.96
CA SER A 311 -14.66 21.62 -49.36
C SER A 311 -15.74 20.52 -49.52
N ALA A 312 -16.75 20.82 -50.31
CA ALA A 312 -17.81 19.85 -50.66
C ALA A 312 -17.26 18.65 -51.47
N HIS A 313 -16.17 18.85 -52.22
CA HIS A 313 -15.55 17.76 -52.96
C HIS A 313 -14.88 16.74 -52.02
N GLY A 314 -14.12 17.22 -51.04
CA GLY A 314 -13.52 16.37 -50.00
C GLY A 314 -14.56 15.62 -49.21
N PHE A 315 -15.63 16.30 -48.80
CA PHE A 315 -16.79 15.72 -48.11
C PHE A 315 -17.41 14.59 -48.92
N ARG A 316 -17.78 14.81 -50.19
CA ARG A 316 -18.45 13.80 -51.02
C ARG A 316 -17.60 12.52 -51.18
N ARG A 317 -16.28 12.69 -51.33
CA ARG A 317 -15.35 11.54 -51.38
C ARG A 317 -15.32 10.76 -50.06
N ALA A 318 -15.20 11.45 -48.92
CA ALA A 318 -15.22 10.87 -47.61
C ALA A 318 -16.54 10.18 -47.31
N PHE A 319 -17.67 10.84 -47.58
CA PHE A 319 -19.00 10.31 -47.37
C PHE A 319 -19.24 9.01 -48.17
N LYS A 320 -18.90 9.00 -49.48
CA LYS A 320 -18.98 7.80 -50.29
C LYS A 320 -18.09 6.66 -49.80
N ARG A 321 -16.88 6.99 -49.30
CA ARG A 321 -15.93 5.99 -48.75
C ARG A 321 -16.46 5.35 -47.48
N VAL A 322 -17.05 6.15 -46.56
CA VAL A 322 -17.50 5.67 -45.25
C VAL A 322 -18.89 5.06 -45.31
N ILE A 323 -19.82 5.73 -46.00
CA ILE A 323 -21.26 5.33 -46.05
C ILE A 323 -21.54 4.39 -47.23
N GLY A 324 -20.65 4.33 -48.23
CA GLY A 324 -20.81 3.52 -49.44
C GLY A 324 -21.69 4.13 -50.54
N ARG A 325 -22.33 5.27 -50.28
CA ARG A 325 -23.33 5.94 -51.14
C ARG A 325 -23.04 7.42 -51.27
N ASN A 326 -23.60 8.08 -52.32
CA ASN A 326 -23.50 9.54 -52.42
C ASN A 326 -24.52 10.25 -51.50
N PRO A 327 -24.20 11.46 -50.98
CA PRO A 327 -25.12 12.22 -50.13
C PRO A 327 -26.53 12.43 -50.76
N ASN A 328 -26.58 12.77 -52.04
CA ASN A 328 -27.85 12.99 -52.75
C ASN A 328 -28.70 11.72 -52.89
N ASP A 329 -28.05 10.56 -53.00
CA ASP A 329 -28.77 9.27 -53.07
C ASP A 329 -29.43 8.95 -51.73
N VAL A 330 -28.70 9.16 -50.62
CA VAL A 330 -29.24 8.97 -49.25
C VAL A 330 -30.43 9.87 -49.03
N ARG A 331 -30.35 11.15 -49.38
CA ARG A 331 -31.45 12.10 -49.24
C ARG A 331 -32.70 11.69 -50.06
N ARG A 332 -32.49 11.26 -51.30
CA ARG A 332 -33.59 10.84 -52.19
C ARG A 332 -34.34 9.64 -51.67
N ASP A 333 -33.60 8.64 -51.20
CA ASP A 333 -34.21 7.39 -50.75
C ASP A 333 -35.01 7.59 -49.45
N GLU A 334 -34.52 8.42 -48.51
CA GLU A 334 -35.23 8.73 -47.28
C GLU A 334 -36.51 9.55 -47.55
N ARG A 335 -36.47 10.49 -48.51
CA ARG A 335 -37.69 11.20 -48.94
C ARG A 335 -38.73 10.27 -49.57
N SER A 336 -38.27 9.29 -50.33
CA SER A 336 -39.19 8.30 -50.94
C SER A 336 -39.82 7.40 -49.89
N ARG A 337 -39.08 7.04 -48.83
CA ARG A 337 -39.59 6.25 -47.69
C ARG A 337 -40.59 7.04 -46.88
N SER A 338 -40.30 8.28 -46.51
CA SER A 338 -41.24 9.13 -45.74
C SER A 338 -42.55 9.42 -46.48
N ILE A 339 -42.54 9.50 -47.81
CA ILE A 339 -43.76 9.65 -48.64
C ILE A 339 -44.56 8.33 -48.63
N SER A 340 -43.89 7.18 -48.72
CA SER A 340 -44.55 5.88 -48.70
C SER A 340 -45.24 5.58 -47.35
N ASP A 341 -44.56 5.90 -46.25
CA ASP A 341 -45.06 5.70 -44.88
C ASP A 341 -46.24 6.64 -44.58
N SER A 342 -46.20 7.90 -45.08
CA SER A 342 -47.31 8.85 -44.94
C SER A 342 -48.52 8.48 -45.80
N ALA A 343 -48.32 7.76 -46.91
CA ALA A 343 -49.43 7.26 -47.74
C ALA A 343 -50.12 6.03 -47.12
N ALA A 344 -49.37 5.20 -46.42
CA ALA A 344 -49.90 4.02 -45.73
C ALA A 344 -50.74 4.36 -44.50
N ASP A 345 -50.40 5.46 -43.78
CA ASP A 345 -51.18 5.94 -42.62
C ASP A 345 -52.50 6.66 -43.00
N HIS A 346 -52.74 6.99 -44.29
CA HIS A 346 -53.97 7.62 -44.76
C HIS A 346 -54.95 6.63 -45.37
N GLU A 347 -54.61 5.37 -45.59
CA GLU A 347 -55.50 4.31 -46.12
C GLU A 347 -55.96 3.31 -45.02
N GLY A 348 -55.63 3.52 -43.74
CA GLY A 348 -56.09 2.72 -42.58
C GLY A 348 -57.13 3.48 -41.77
#